data_e35baeca197d59e10770124eccc891fd
#
_entry.id   e35baeca197d59e10770124eccc891fd
#
_cell.length_a   1.000
_cell.length_b   1.000
_cell.length_c   1.000
_cell.angle_alpha   90.00
_cell.angle_beta   90.00
_cell.angle_gamma   90.00
#
_symmetry.space_group_name_H-M   'P 1'
#
loop_
_entity.id
_entity.type
_entity.pdbx_description
1 polymer ?
#
loop_
_entity_poly.entity_id
_entity_poly.type
_entity_poly.pdbx_seq_one_letter_code
_entity_poly.pdbx_strand_id
1 'polypeptide(L)'
;MFEYFYHEILRKTVIGFGTLFNNITIKHLDSNAKAVSVMKVPLAYGPIQKFLARIEQAPDLKNAQTLTLPRLSFEFTGLSYDPTRKVTQTQTFLTSPTGEKTKAKKVYMPVPYNMTFELNLIAKLNDDALQIVEQILPYFQPSYNLTINLLSTIGEKRDVPIVLDNVTFTDDYEGDFSERRALIYTLTFTAKTYLFGPIPSASGGLIKKATIDYSTRKGKDFKREVRYSVTPRAVKDYTGDGITYLAENLDDKETLITVGDASGLAVDNRIYVDTETIKIKEIDGNNLVVLRGEDGTSAAEHVEGSTVDLIDTADNALIEIGDDFGFNETTSFFQDFREYSPSQNKDV
;
A
#
# COMPACT_ATOMS: atom_id res chain seq x y z
N MET A 1 -27.99 -1.59 9.76
CA MET A 1 -27.67 -0.44 8.89
C MET A 1 -26.27 0.11 9.15
N PHE A 2 -25.80 0.12 10.39
CA PHE A 2 -24.40 0.39 10.71
C PHE A 2 -23.74 -0.92 11.18
N GLU A 3 -22.83 -1.46 10.33
CA GLU A 3 -21.97 -2.58 10.71
C GLU A 3 -20.75 -2.06 11.45
N TYR A 4 -20.22 -2.84 12.38
CA TYR A 4 -19.00 -2.48 13.08
C TYR A 4 -17.82 -2.54 12.12
N PHE A 5 -17.07 -1.43 12.01
CA PHE A 5 -15.78 -1.36 11.35
C PHE A 5 -14.89 -0.35 12.07
N TYR A 6 -13.60 -0.60 12.06
CA TYR A 6 -12.62 0.31 12.66
C TYR A 6 -11.29 0.22 11.93
N HIS A 7 -10.93 1.28 11.23
CA HIS A 7 -9.71 1.36 10.41
C HIS A 7 -8.56 2.08 11.12
N GLU A 8 -8.79 2.56 12.34
CA GLU A 8 -7.82 3.31 13.16
C GLU A 8 -7.30 4.61 12.51
N ILE A 9 -7.97 5.16 11.49
CA ILE A 9 -7.49 6.31 10.73
C ILE A 9 -7.27 7.51 11.63
N LEU A 10 -8.25 7.86 12.47
CA LEU A 10 -8.15 8.98 13.40
C LEU A 10 -6.99 8.78 14.36
N ARG A 11 -6.87 7.59 14.94
CA ARG A 11 -5.77 7.24 15.86
C ARG A 11 -4.40 7.34 15.18
N LYS A 12 -4.26 6.79 13.97
CA LYS A 12 -3.02 6.87 13.19
C LYS A 12 -2.63 8.31 12.87
N THR A 13 -3.62 9.16 12.53
CA THR A 13 -3.38 10.58 12.25
C THR A 13 -2.93 11.32 13.52
N VAL A 14 -3.55 11.06 14.67
CA VAL A 14 -3.13 11.65 15.97
C VAL A 14 -1.70 11.24 16.33
N ILE A 15 -1.38 9.94 16.19
CA ILE A 15 -0.03 9.43 16.46
C ILE A 15 0.98 10.06 15.49
N GLY A 16 0.63 10.09 14.19
CA GLY A 16 1.46 10.69 13.15
C GLY A 16 1.77 12.16 13.43
N PHE A 17 0.75 12.94 13.82
CA PHE A 17 0.94 14.33 14.21
C PHE A 17 1.92 14.46 15.40
N GLY A 18 1.76 13.66 16.45
CA GLY A 18 2.66 13.70 17.59
C GLY A 18 4.11 13.32 17.25
N THR A 19 4.33 12.44 16.28
CA THR A 19 5.70 12.06 15.89
C THR A 19 6.49 13.19 15.25
N LEU A 20 5.82 14.17 14.61
CA LEU A 20 6.48 15.33 13.99
C LEU A 20 7.27 16.17 15.00
N PHE A 21 6.76 16.29 16.22
CA PHE A 21 7.31 17.18 17.24
C PHE A 21 8.10 16.46 18.34
N ASN A 22 8.30 15.15 18.22
CA ASN A 22 8.90 14.33 19.27
C ASN A 22 10.43 14.50 19.41
N ASN A 23 11.11 15.13 18.45
CA ASN A 23 12.56 15.23 18.42
C ASN A 23 13.09 16.66 18.58
N ILE A 24 12.28 17.58 19.04
CA ILE A 24 12.70 18.97 19.28
C ILE A 24 13.66 19.01 20.47
N THR A 25 14.78 19.70 20.28
CA THR A 25 15.82 19.87 21.30
C THR A 25 16.20 21.34 21.42
N ILE A 26 16.50 21.79 22.64
CA ILE A 26 17.05 23.12 22.91
C ILE A 26 18.50 23.01 23.36
N LYS A 27 19.27 24.07 23.10
CA LYS A 27 20.67 24.18 23.49
C LYS A 27 20.90 25.48 24.23
N HIS A 28 21.48 25.39 25.40
CA HIS A 28 22.01 26.58 26.10
C HIS A 28 23.50 26.72 25.77
N LEU A 29 23.89 27.89 25.30
CA LEU A 29 25.25 28.19 24.90
C LEU A 29 25.92 29.07 25.96
N ASP A 30 27.22 28.88 26.17
CA ASP A 30 28.07 29.77 26.96
C ASP A 30 28.48 31.00 26.11
N SER A 31 29.07 32.02 26.74
CA SER A 31 29.59 33.21 26.11
C SER A 31 30.56 32.93 24.93
N ASN A 32 31.15 31.77 24.90
CA ASN A 32 32.04 31.27 23.82
C ASN A 32 31.33 30.44 22.74
N ALA A 33 30.00 30.49 22.68
CA ALA A 33 29.16 29.69 21.76
C ALA A 33 29.32 28.17 21.90
N LYS A 34 29.83 27.68 23.03
CA LYS A 34 29.94 26.26 23.34
C LYS A 34 28.66 25.78 24.03
N ALA A 35 28.10 24.66 23.58
CA ALA A 35 26.92 24.09 24.23
C ALA A 35 27.22 23.61 25.63
N VAL A 36 26.59 24.23 26.63
CA VAL A 36 26.67 23.87 28.06
C VAL A 36 25.64 22.79 28.40
N SER A 37 24.45 22.90 27.83
CA SER A 37 23.36 21.96 28.04
C SER A 37 22.60 21.73 26.76
N VAL A 38 22.23 20.47 26.53
CA VAL A 38 21.34 20.04 25.42
C VAL A 38 20.19 19.25 26.05
N MET A 39 18.98 19.73 25.84
CA MET A 39 17.79 19.10 26.45
C MET A 39 16.76 18.79 25.36
N LYS A 40 16.26 17.55 25.36
CA LYS A 40 15.11 17.16 24.53
C LYS A 40 13.83 17.66 25.18
N VAL A 41 12.99 18.35 24.41
CA VAL A 41 11.71 18.87 24.90
C VAL A 41 10.69 17.73 24.98
N PRO A 42 10.14 17.42 26.17
CA PRO A 42 9.15 16.36 26.31
C PRO A 42 7.82 16.76 25.65
N LEU A 43 7.24 15.83 24.88
CA LEU A 43 5.93 15.96 24.25
C LEU A 43 4.91 15.03 24.93
N ALA A 44 3.70 15.52 25.16
CA ALA A 44 2.62 14.71 25.71
C ALA A 44 1.28 15.00 25.00
N TYR A 45 0.43 13.97 24.89
CA TYR A 45 -0.94 14.13 24.43
C TYR A 45 -1.85 14.54 25.59
N GLY A 46 -2.57 15.63 25.42
CA GLY A 46 -3.58 16.11 26.35
C GLY A 46 -3.73 17.62 26.37
N PRO A 47 -4.85 18.11 26.90
CA PRO A 47 -5.15 19.54 26.97
C PRO A 47 -4.15 20.29 27.86
N ILE A 48 -3.87 21.54 27.48
CA ILE A 48 -2.95 22.40 28.20
C ILE A 48 -3.34 22.57 29.67
N GLN A 49 -4.63 22.65 29.97
CA GLN A 49 -5.18 22.85 31.32
C GLN A 49 -4.70 21.76 32.30
N LYS A 50 -4.53 20.53 31.81
CA LYS A 50 -4.02 19.42 32.62
C LYS A 50 -2.59 19.65 33.10
N PHE A 51 -1.79 20.33 32.31
CA PHE A 51 -0.41 20.63 32.62
C PHE A 51 -0.31 21.88 33.48
N LEU A 52 -1.12 22.91 33.21
CA LEU A 52 -1.21 24.11 34.04
C LEU A 52 -1.67 23.77 35.47
N ALA A 53 -2.73 22.99 35.65
CA ALA A 53 -3.20 22.53 36.93
C ALA A 53 -2.11 21.77 37.74
N ARG A 54 -1.23 21.02 37.04
CA ARG A 54 -0.09 20.36 37.71
C ARG A 54 0.99 21.34 38.15
N ILE A 55 1.20 22.42 37.41
CA ILE A 55 2.14 23.50 37.78
C ILE A 55 1.63 24.22 39.02
N GLU A 56 0.32 24.49 39.09
CA GLU A 56 -0.33 25.15 40.24
C GLU A 56 -0.34 24.27 41.51
N GLN A 57 -0.60 22.97 41.36
CA GLN A 57 -0.69 22.03 42.51
C GLN A 57 0.66 21.66 43.13
N ALA A 58 1.77 21.92 42.43
CA ALA A 58 3.10 21.63 42.91
C ALA A 58 3.93 22.91 43.10
N PRO A 59 3.64 23.71 44.14
CA PRO A 59 4.35 24.96 44.41
C PRO A 59 5.83 24.79 44.73
N ASP A 60 6.26 23.60 45.15
CA ASP A 60 7.65 23.30 45.49
C ASP A 60 8.41 22.61 44.36
N LEU A 61 9.26 23.35 43.65
CA LEU A 61 10.16 22.87 42.60
C LEU A 61 11.24 21.88 43.06
N LYS A 62 11.30 21.56 44.35
CA LYS A 62 12.31 20.66 44.95
C LYS A 62 11.90 19.18 44.93
N ASN A 63 10.63 18.87 44.67
CA ASN A 63 10.18 17.49 44.61
C ASN A 63 10.29 16.94 43.16
N ALA A 64 10.81 15.72 43.01
CA ALA A 64 11.06 15.01 41.74
C ALA A 64 9.80 14.73 40.90
N GLN A 65 8.62 15.14 41.31
CA GLN A 65 7.35 15.06 40.56
C GLN A 65 6.97 16.35 39.84
N THR A 66 7.80 17.39 39.92
CA THR A 66 7.57 18.65 39.24
C THR A 66 7.70 18.52 37.74
N LEU A 67 6.79 19.17 37.02
CA LEU A 67 6.79 19.20 35.54
C LEU A 67 8.06 19.89 35.07
N THR A 68 8.86 19.20 34.23
CA THR A 68 10.00 19.83 33.57
C THR A 68 9.54 20.77 32.49
N LEU A 69 10.00 22.02 32.47
CA LEU A 69 9.83 23.02 31.44
C LEU A 69 11.15 23.26 30.71
N PRO A 70 11.15 23.56 29.40
CA PRO A 70 9.99 23.67 28.48
C PRO A 70 9.34 22.33 28.18
N ARG A 71 8.06 22.38 27.81
CA ARG A 71 7.27 21.22 27.49
C ARG A 71 6.30 21.48 26.35
N LEU A 72 6.08 20.49 25.52
CA LEU A 72 5.05 20.47 24.48
C LEU A 72 3.88 19.59 24.91
N SER A 73 2.67 20.06 24.62
CA SER A 73 1.45 19.26 24.71
C SER A 73 0.65 19.44 23.45
N PHE A 74 -0.03 18.40 22.99
CA PHE A 74 -0.93 18.53 21.85
C PHE A 74 -2.23 17.79 22.11
N GLU A 75 -3.27 18.28 21.50
CA GLU A 75 -4.59 17.65 21.54
C GLU A 75 -5.30 17.74 20.21
N PHE A 76 -6.20 16.81 19.97
CA PHE A 76 -7.16 16.83 18.90
C PHE A 76 -8.38 17.60 19.36
N THR A 77 -8.69 18.76 18.74
CA THR A 77 -9.72 19.68 19.19
C THR A 77 -11.01 19.63 18.36
N GLY A 78 -10.94 19.19 17.10
CA GLY A 78 -12.12 19.22 16.25
C GLY A 78 -12.01 18.38 14.98
N LEU A 79 -13.19 18.00 14.46
CA LEU A 79 -13.34 17.29 13.20
C LEU A 79 -14.41 18.01 12.37
N SER A 80 -14.07 18.42 11.15
CA SER A 80 -15.01 19.08 10.23
C SER A 80 -14.97 18.43 8.86
N TYR A 81 -16.14 18.32 8.21
CA TYR A 81 -16.24 17.85 6.84
C TYR A 81 -15.67 18.90 5.88
N ASP A 82 -14.93 18.45 4.85
CA ASP A 82 -14.37 19.33 3.83
C ASP A 82 -15.14 19.20 2.51
N PRO A 83 -16.05 20.14 2.19
CA PRO A 83 -16.83 20.09 0.98
C PRO A 83 -16.00 20.34 -0.30
N THR A 84 -14.84 20.98 -0.19
CA THR A 84 -14.01 21.35 -1.35
C THR A 84 -13.33 20.13 -1.98
N ARG A 85 -13.06 19.10 -1.18
CA ARG A 85 -12.43 17.83 -1.61
C ARG A 85 -13.48 16.72 -1.81
N LYS A 86 -14.75 17.04 -1.85
CA LYS A 86 -15.84 16.07 -2.01
C LYS A 86 -15.72 15.32 -3.32
N VAL A 87 -15.80 13.99 -3.26
CA VAL A 87 -15.94 13.08 -4.39
C VAL A 87 -17.37 12.58 -4.47
N THR A 88 -17.82 12.16 -5.67
CA THR A 88 -19.17 11.62 -5.87
C THR A 88 -19.37 10.38 -5.01
N GLN A 89 -20.52 10.29 -4.33
CA GLN A 89 -20.84 9.21 -3.38
C GLN A 89 -20.88 7.81 -4.02
N THR A 90 -21.21 7.76 -5.29
CA THR A 90 -21.32 6.49 -6.05
C THR A 90 -19.98 6.03 -6.63
N GLN A 91 -18.95 6.87 -6.56
CA GLN A 91 -17.64 6.53 -7.10
C GLN A 91 -16.95 5.48 -6.23
N THR A 92 -16.42 4.46 -6.88
CA THR A 92 -15.72 3.35 -6.25
C THR A 92 -14.46 3.04 -7.02
N PHE A 93 -13.50 2.45 -6.35
CA PHE A 93 -12.31 1.90 -6.99
C PHE A 93 -12.14 0.42 -6.62
N LEU A 94 -11.48 -0.32 -7.49
CA LEU A 94 -11.14 -1.72 -7.26
C LEU A 94 -9.70 -1.79 -6.73
N THR A 95 -9.53 -2.59 -5.69
CA THR A 95 -8.21 -2.84 -5.10
C THR A 95 -8.09 -4.28 -4.67
N SER A 96 -6.87 -4.79 -4.62
CA SER A 96 -6.57 -6.11 -4.08
C SER A 96 -6.28 -6.03 -2.59
N PRO A 97 -6.78 -6.95 -1.76
CA PRO A 97 -6.34 -7.07 -0.37
C PRO A 97 -4.85 -7.38 -0.28
N THR A 98 -4.19 -6.87 0.74
CA THR A 98 -2.79 -7.18 1.00
C THR A 98 -2.62 -8.69 1.19
N GLY A 99 -1.81 -9.34 0.33
CA GLY A 99 -1.56 -10.77 0.34
C GLY A 99 -2.54 -11.62 -0.48
N GLU A 100 -3.58 -11.05 -1.09
CA GLU A 100 -4.54 -11.77 -1.94
C GLU A 100 -4.66 -11.08 -3.31
N LYS A 101 -3.75 -11.36 -4.22
CA LYS A 101 -3.69 -10.73 -5.54
C LYS A 101 -4.83 -11.17 -6.49
N THR A 102 -5.49 -12.30 -6.20
CA THR A 102 -6.53 -12.89 -7.06
C THR A 102 -7.94 -12.40 -6.79
N LYS A 103 -8.12 -11.61 -5.73
CA LYS A 103 -9.43 -11.11 -5.33
C LYS A 103 -9.45 -9.59 -5.42
N ALA A 104 -10.41 -9.05 -6.14
CA ALA A 104 -10.66 -7.61 -6.19
C ALA A 104 -11.77 -7.24 -5.20
N LYS A 105 -11.51 -6.24 -4.37
CA LYS A 105 -12.50 -5.62 -3.50
C LYS A 105 -12.91 -4.27 -4.05
N LYS A 106 -14.21 -4.03 -4.08
CA LYS A 106 -14.78 -2.73 -4.45
C LYS A 106 -14.84 -1.84 -3.21
N VAL A 107 -14.11 -0.75 -3.23
CA VAL A 107 -14.07 0.20 -2.11
C VAL A 107 -14.70 1.52 -2.56
N TYR A 108 -15.57 2.08 -1.71
CA TYR A 108 -16.11 3.41 -1.95
C TYR A 108 -15.05 4.47 -1.70
N MET A 109 -15.12 5.55 -2.49
CA MET A 109 -14.22 6.69 -2.29
C MET A 109 -14.34 7.24 -0.86
N PRO A 110 -13.21 7.60 -0.25
CA PRO A 110 -13.22 8.10 1.12
C PRO A 110 -13.82 9.50 1.23
N VAL A 111 -14.36 9.77 2.40
CA VAL A 111 -14.94 11.06 2.74
C VAL A 111 -13.85 11.98 3.30
N PRO A 112 -13.67 13.19 2.75
CA PRO A 112 -12.67 14.14 3.23
C PRO A 112 -13.09 14.81 4.54
N TYR A 113 -12.21 14.79 5.52
CA TYR A 113 -12.36 15.49 6.78
C TYR A 113 -11.11 16.27 7.14
N ASN A 114 -11.31 17.40 7.79
CA ASN A 114 -10.26 18.20 8.40
C ASN A 114 -10.24 17.91 9.90
N MET A 115 -9.08 17.51 10.39
CA MET A 115 -8.80 17.31 11.83
C MET A 115 -8.04 18.51 12.35
N THR A 116 -8.60 19.21 13.34
CA THR A 116 -7.93 20.34 13.98
C THR A 116 -7.12 19.85 15.18
N PHE A 117 -5.87 20.28 15.23
CA PHE A 117 -4.94 20.01 16.32
C PHE A 117 -4.47 21.31 16.95
N GLU A 118 -4.25 21.29 18.21
CA GLU A 118 -3.63 22.35 18.96
C GLU A 118 -2.35 21.85 19.60
N LEU A 119 -1.23 22.50 19.31
CA LEU A 119 0.08 22.22 19.90
C LEU A 119 0.41 23.40 20.82
N ASN A 120 0.54 23.10 22.11
CA ASN A 120 0.86 24.07 23.11
C ASN A 120 2.29 23.88 23.61
N LEU A 121 3.06 24.94 23.58
CA LEU A 121 4.39 25.04 24.14
C LEU A 121 4.31 25.85 25.44
N ILE A 122 4.75 25.25 26.54
CA ILE A 122 4.86 25.91 27.85
C ILE A 122 6.35 26.04 28.17
N ALA A 123 6.82 27.26 28.38
CA ALA A 123 8.21 27.57 28.70
C ALA A 123 8.30 28.58 29.83
N LYS A 124 9.44 28.57 30.53
CA LYS A 124 9.78 29.56 31.58
C LYS A 124 10.61 30.71 31.01
N LEU A 125 11.50 30.40 30.06
CA LEU A 125 12.41 31.33 29.42
C LEU A 125 11.94 31.61 28.00
N ASN A 126 11.95 32.87 27.56
CA ASN A 126 11.58 33.25 26.22
C ASN A 126 12.54 32.70 25.18
N ASP A 127 13.83 32.66 25.49
CA ASP A 127 14.84 32.07 24.60
C ASP A 127 14.56 30.61 24.24
N ASP A 128 14.15 29.80 25.22
CA ASP A 128 13.78 28.40 25.02
C ASP A 128 12.55 28.27 24.11
N ALA A 129 11.57 29.13 24.37
CA ALA A 129 10.34 29.16 23.55
C ALA A 129 10.65 29.53 22.10
N LEU A 130 11.44 30.58 21.87
CA LEU A 130 11.81 31.01 20.53
C LEU A 130 12.62 29.96 19.77
N GLN A 131 13.59 29.29 20.44
CA GLN A 131 14.33 28.19 19.83
C GLN A 131 13.42 27.05 19.38
N ILE A 132 12.37 26.74 20.14
CA ILE A 132 11.42 25.67 19.78
C ILE A 132 10.53 26.11 18.60
N VAL A 133 9.98 27.30 18.67
CA VAL A 133 9.08 27.83 17.63
C VAL A 133 9.84 27.98 16.31
N GLU A 134 11.08 28.47 16.34
CA GLU A 134 11.93 28.61 15.13
C GLU A 134 12.28 27.24 14.52
N GLN A 135 12.36 26.18 15.29
CA GLN A 135 12.54 24.82 14.75
C GLN A 135 11.28 24.27 14.08
N ILE A 136 10.09 24.76 14.42
CA ILE A 136 8.81 24.28 13.89
C ILE A 136 8.41 25.00 12.61
N LEU A 137 8.41 26.33 12.63
CA LEU A 137 7.81 27.16 11.59
C LEU A 137 8.32 26.91 10.17
N PRO A 138 9.64 26.73 9.91
CA PRO A 138 10.15 26.58 8.55
C PRO A 138 9.67 25.33 7.81
N TYR A 139 9.19 24.31 8.51
CA TYR A 139 8.68 23.09 7.90
C TYR A 139 7.28 23.26 7.30
N PHE A 140 6.56 24.33 7.64
CA PHE A 140 5.19 24.57 7.20
C PHE A 140 5.13 25.71 6.17
N GLN A 141 5.29 25.35 4.86
CA GLN A 141 5.22 26.27 3.72
C GLN A 141 4.21 25.83 2.64
N PRO A 142 2.95 26.07 2.76
CA PRO A 142 2.11 26.29 3.95
C PRO A 142 1.80 24.99 4.69
N SER A 143 2.16 23.82 4.11
CA SER A 143 1.82 22.51 4.68
C SER A 143 3.01 21.56 4.73
N TYR A 144 3.00 20.67 5.69
CA TYR A 144 3.87 19.50 5.77
C TYR A 144 3.08 18.25 5.39
N ASN A 145 3.59 17.44 4.47
CA ASN A 145 2.92 16.22 4.05
C ASN A 145 3.39 15.02 4.88
N LEU A 146 2.45 14.39 5.58
CA LEU A 146 2.70 13.21 6.37
C LEU A 146 2.09 11.98 5.68
N THR A 147 2.91 11.03 5.25
CA THR A 147 2.42 9.79 4.65
C THR A 147 1.92 8.83 5.73
N ILE A 148 0.63 8.50 5.69
CA ILE A 148 -0.02 7.62 6.66
C ILE A 148 -0.61 6.41 5.92
N ASN A 149 -0.39 5.20 6.46
CA ASN A 149 -1.09 4.00 6.02
C ASN A 149 -2.51 4.01 6.59
N LEU A 150 -3.46 4.57 5.82
CA LEU A 150 -4.85 4.73 6.25
C LEU A 150 -5.55 3.38 6.37
N LEU A 151 -5.38 2.49 5.38
CA LEU A 151 -6.01 1.18 5.33
C LEU A 151 -4.96 0.08 5.18
N SER A 152 -4.56 -0.52 6.28
CA SER A 152 -3.61 -1.64 6.27
C SER A 152 -4.13 -2.88 5.54
N THR A 153 -5.46 -3.08 5.51
CA THR A 153 -6.11 -4.22 4.85
C THR A 153 -5.91 -4.26 3.33
N ILE A 154 -5.73 -3.11 2.72
CA ILE A 154 -5.52 -2.97 1.26
C ILE A 154 -4.20 -2.24 0.93
N GLY A 155 -3.37 -1.96 1.93
CA GLY A 155 -2.10 -1.28 1.75
C GLY A 155 -2.22 0.19 1.31
N GLU A 156 -3.39 0.83 1.50
CA GLU A 156 -3.64 2.20 1.04
C GLU A 156 -2.87 3.20 1.90
N LYS A 157 -1.85 3.79 1.32
CA LYS A 157 -1.05 4.87 1.90
C LYS A 157 -1.46 6.19 1.26
N ARG A 158 -1.68 7.22 2.06
CA ARG A 158 -1.97 8.57 1.57
C ARG A 158 -1.16 9.61 2.32
N ASP A 159 -0.84 10.66 1.59
CA ASP A 159 -0.26 11.86 2.16
C ASP A 159 -1.38 12.70 2.78
N VAL A 160 -1.21 12.99 4.05
CA VAL A 160 -2.08 13.86 4.83
C VAL A 160 -1.36 15.19 4.99
N PRO A 161 -1.78 16.24 4.25
CA PRO A 161 -1.23 17.58 4.43
C PRO A 161 -1.63 18.12 5.81
N ILE A 162 -0.65 18.57 6.57
CA ILE A 162 -0.83 19.26 7.85
C ILE A 162 -0.49 20.73 7.61
N VAL A 163 -1.47 21.58 7.73
CA VAL A 163 -1.35 23.05 7.52
C VAL A 163 -1.25 23.72 8.87
N LEU A 164 -0.30 24.63 9.02
CA LEU A 164 -0.26 25.53 10.16
C LEU A 164 -1.20 26.73 9.90
N ASP A 165 -2.25 26.85 10.68
CA ASP A 165 -3.27 27.88 10.49
C ASP A 165 -2.95 29.17 11.25
N ASN A 166 -2.51 29.04 12.51
CA ASN A 166 -2.26 30.19 13.38
C ASN A 166 -1.24 29.88 14.47
N VAL A 167 -0.56 30.92 14.92
CA VAL A 167 0.32 30.89 16.09
C VAL A 167 -0.07 32.05 17.00
N THR A 168 -0.47 31.75 18.22
CA THR A 168 -0.78 32.74 19.24
C THR A 168 0.21 32.65 20.40
N PHE A 169 0.50 33.78 20.99
CA PHE A 169 1.37 33.89 22.14
C PHE A 169 0.61 34.51 23.29
N THR A 170 0.69 33.89 24.46
CA THR A 170 0.13 34.40 25.70
C THR A 170 1.21 34.39 26.76
N ASP A 171 1.46 35.53 27.35
CA ASP A 171 2.31 35.69 28.50
C ASP A 171 1.40 35.75 29.74
N ASP A 172 1.27 34.62 30.40
CA ASP A 172 0.41 34.51 31.57
C ASP A 172 1.18 34.95 32.81
N TYR A 173 0.90 36.15 33.23
CA TYR A 173 1.51 36.79 34.40
C TYR A 173 0.40 37.09 35.40
N GLU A 174 0.17 36.16 36.34
CA GLU A 174 -0.71 36.38 37.47
C GLU A 174 0.11 36.58 38.75
N GLY A 175 -0.01 37.80 39.37
CA GLY A 175 0.48 38.04 40.71
C GLY A 175 1.74 38.88 40.87
N ASP A 176 2.38 38.80 42.02
CA ASP A 176 3.53 39.60 42.43
C ASP A 176 4.82 39.16 41.71
N PHE A 177 5.86 40.02 41.63
CA PHE A 177 7.16 39.77 41.00
C PHE A 177 7.85 38.47 41.41
N SER A 178 7.40 37.84 42.47
CA SER A 178 7.90 36.55 42.97
C SER A 178 7.19 35.33 42.41
N GLU A 179 6.08 35.51 41.70
CA GLU A 179 5.28 34.40 41.17
C GLU A 179 5.73 33.91 39.80
N ARG A 180 5.30 32.72 39.47
CA ARG A 180 5.79 31.99 38.30
C ARG A 180 5.21 32.54 37.00
N ARG A 181 6.07 32.93 36.08
CA ARG A 181 5.73 33.28 34.74
C ARG A 181 5.72 32.03 33.86
N ALA A 182 4.62 31.76 33.18
CA ALA A 182 4.52 30.75 32.15
C ALA A 182 4.29 31.41 30.81
N LEU A 183 5.20 31.18 29.87
CA LEU A 183 5.06 31.61 28.47
C LEU A 183 4.38 30.48 27.71
N ILE A 184 3.26 30.79 27.07
CA ILE A 184 2.46 29.83 26.34
C ILE A 184 2.39 30.23 24.88
N TYR A 185 2.88 29.36 23.99
CA TYR A 185 2.65 29.45 22.55
C TYR A 185 1.66 28.39 22.16
N THR A 186 0.59 28.79 21.47
CA THR A 186 -0.43 27.90 20.94
C THR A 186 -0.39 27.94 19.42
N LEU A 187 -0.06 26.79 18.82
CA LEU A 187 -0.03 26.61 17.37
C LEU A 187 -1.23 25.75 16.98
N THR A 188 -2.05 26.27 16.07
CA THR A 188 -3.22 25.57 15.56
C THR A 188 -2.92 25.00 14.18
N PHE A 189 -3.24 23.72 13.98
CA PHE A 189 -2.99 22.99 12.75
C PHE A 189 -4.26 22.33 12.23
N THR A 190 -4.38 22.26 10.91
CA THR A 190 -5.40 21.47 10.22
C THR A 190 -4.77 20.35 9.43
N ALA A 191 -5.06 19.09 9.80
CA ALA A 191 -4.69 17.91 9.05
C ALA A 191 -5.82 17.48 8.12
N LYS A 192 -5.54 17.45 6.79
CA LYS A 192 -6.51 17.13 5.75
C LYS A 192 -6.56 15.64 5.49
N THR A 193 -7.33 14.90 6.28
CA THR A 193 -7.42 13.44 6.23
C THR A 193 -8.62 12.95 5.41
N TYR A 194 -8.70 11.62 5.25
CA TYR A 194 -9.78 10.92 4.57
C TYR A 194 -10.29 9.78 5.43
N LEU A 195 -11.61 9.67 5.58
CA LEU A 195 -12.25 8.57 6.30
C LEU A 195 -12.87 7.59 5.31
N PHE A 196 -12.52 6.33 5.44
CA PHE A 196 -13.06 5.24 4.66
C PHE A 196 -14.23 4.59 5.38
N GLY A 197 -15.27 4.21 4.60
CA GLY A 197 -16.38 3.40 5.08
C GLY A 197 -16.01 1.92 5.23
N PRO A 198 -17.01 1.07 5.53
CA PRO A 198 -16.80 -0.37 5.61
C PRO A 198 -16.37 -0.92 4.24
N ILE A 199 -15.43 -1.86 4.26
CA ILE A 199 -14.97 -2.56 3.06
C ILE A 199 -15.77 -3.84 2.94
N PRO A 200 -16.53 -4.06 1.84
CA PRO A 200 -17.29 -5.29 1.66
C PRO A 200 -16.38 -6.52 1.71
N SER A 201 -16.85 -7.57 2.38
CA SER A 201 -16.15 -8.85 2.42
C SER A 201 -16.27 -9.64 1.12
N ALA A 202 -17.31 -9.36 0.32
CA ALA A 202 -17.54 -10.02 -0.95
C ALA A 202 -16.48 -9.58 -1.97
N SER A 203 -15.69 -10.52 -2.43
CA SER A 203 -14.78 -10.34 -3.56
C SER A 203 -15.49 -10.83 -4.83
N GLY A 204 -15.67 -9.95 -5.80
CA GLY A 204 -15.99 -10.39 -7.17
C GLY A 204 -14.79 -11.16 -7.73
N GLY A 205 -15.03 -12.33 -8.29
CA GLY A 205 -14.00 -13.03 -9.07
C GLY A 205 -13.61 -12.19 -10.28
N LEU A 206 -12.36 -12.26 -10.69
CA LEU A 206 -11.91 -11.68 -11.95
C LEU A 206 -12.52 -12.45 -13.12
N ILE A 207 -12.84 -11.76 -14.21
CA ILE A 207 -13.30 -12.41 -15.46
C ILE A 207 -12.09 -13.13 -16.05
N LYS A 208 -12.15 -14.47 -16.06
CA LYS A 208 -11.06 -15.32 -16.57
C LYS A 208 -11.22 -15.67 -18.05
N LYS A 209 -12.45 -15.61 -18.58
CA LYS A 209 -12.76 -15.91 -19.96
C LYS A 209 -14.04 -15.20 -20.38
N ALA A 210 -14.01 -14.56 -21.53
CA ALA A 210 -15.20 -14.07 -22.20
C ALA A 210 -15.46 -14.92 -23.46
N THR A 211 -16.66 -15.47 -23.60
CA THR A 211 -17.05 -16.25 -24.77
C THR A 211 -18.28 -15.61 -25.38
N ILE A 212 -18.21 -15.30 -26.67
CA ILE A 212 -19.28 -14.69 -27.45
C ILE A 212 -19.66 -15.64 -28.56
N ASP A 213 -20.93 -16.07 -28.62
CA ASP A 213 -21.43 -16.96 -29.65
C ASP A 213 -22.34 -16.16 -30.57
N TYR A 214 -21.95 -16.11 -31.85
CA TYR A 214 -22.75 -15.51 -32.91
C TYR A 214 -23.40 -16.62 -33.70
N SER A 215 -24.75 -16.70 -33.71
CA SER A 215 -25.47 -17.71 -34.44
C SER A 215 -26.46 -17.11 -35.42
N THR A 216 -26.52 -17.72 -36.63
CA THR A 216 -27.55 -17.40 -37.64
C THR A 216 -28.69 -18.40 -37.54
N ARG A 217 -29.91 -17.89 -37.27
CA ARG A 217 -31.10 -18.71 -37.18
C ARG A 217 -31.94 -18.60 -38.46
N LYS A 218 -32.27 -19.75 -39.06
CA LYS A 218 -33.30 -19.83 -40.11
C LYS A 218 -34.40 -20.78 -39.62
N GLY A 219 -35.54 -20.23 -39.22
CA GLY A 219 -36.62 -21.02 -38.62
C GLY A 219 -36.30 -21.44 -37.19
N LYS A 220 -36.43 -22.75 -36.91
CA LYS A 220 -36.11 -23.32 -35.58
C LYS A 220 -34.67 -23.85 -35.46
N ASP A 221 -33.92 -23.88 -36.58
CA ASP A 221 -32.60 -24.50 -36.64
C ASP A 221 -31.50 -23.44 -36.76
N PHE A 222 -30.45 -23.64 -36.01
CA PHE A 222 -29.19 -22.86 -36.09
C PHE A 222 -28.34 -23.50 -37.19
N LYS A 223 -27.98 -22.74 -38.22
CA LYS A 223 -27.19 -23.29 -39.36
C LYS A 223 -25.73 -22.95 -39.34
N ARG A 224 -25.37 -21.87 -38.67
CA ARG A 224 -23.97 -21.43 -38.49
C ARG A 224 -23.81 -20.78 -37.13
N GLU A 225 -22.71 -21.10 -36.49
CA GLU A 225 -22.29 -20.48 -35.25
C GLU A 225 -20.80 -20.13 -35.36
N VAL A 226 -20.46 -18.94 -34.91
CA VAL A 226 -19.08 -18.49 -34.73
C VAL A 226 -18.91 -18.22 -33.21
N ARG A 227 -18.01 -18.94 -32.61
CA ARG A 227 -17.61 -18.73 -31.21
C ARG A 227 -16.31 -17.96 -31.17
N TYR A 228 -16.34 -16.83 -30.53
CA TYR A 228 -15.17 -16.02 -30.25
C TYR A 228 -14.88 -16.08 -28.76
N SER A 229 -13.74 -16.61 -28.38
CA SER A 229 -13.29 -16.71 -26.99
C SER A 229 -12.06 -15.85 -26.76
N VAL A 230 -12.12 -15.00 -25.74
CA VAL A 230 -10.99 -14.19 -25.29
C VAL A 230 -10.64 -14.63 -23.88
N THR A 231 -9.40 -15.06 -23.70
CA THR A 231 -8.83 -15.41 -22.40
C THR A 231 -7.69 -14.44 -22.14
N PRO A 232 -7.78 -13.62 -21.08
CA PRO A 232 -6.65 -12.77 -20.70
C PRO A 232 -5.49 -13.68 -20.26
N ARG A 233 -4.30 -13.36 -20.72
CA ARG A 233 -3.06 -14.01 -20.36
C ARG A 233 -2.20 -13.03 -19.58
N ALA A 234 -1.79 -13.37 -18.38
CA ALA A 234 -0.79 -12.61 -17.67
C ALA A 234 0.56 -12.83 -18.38
N VAL A 235 1.20 -11.74 -18.78
CA VAL A 235 2.60 -11.79 -19.21
C VAL A 235 3.41 -11.68 -17.93
N LYS A 236 3.74 -12.83 -17.35
CA LYS A 236 4.58 -12.88 -16.16
C LYS A 236 6.04 -12.94 -16.53
N ASP A 237 6.83 -12.23 -15.76
CA ASP A 237 8.27 -12.36 -15.77
C ASP A 237 8.63 -13.58 -14.91
N TYR A 238 8.94 -14.69 -15.56
CA TYR A 238 9.37 -15.90 -14.89
C TYR A 238 10.84 -15.83 -14.43
N THR A 239 11.51 -14.70 -14.68
CA THR A 239 12.90 -14.52 -14.28
C THR A 239 12.97 -14.29 -12.76
N GLY A 240 13.58 -15.25 -12.06
CA GLY A 240 13.80 -15.17 -10.61
C GLY A 240 13.31 -16.37 -9.81
N ASP A 241 12.45 -17.22 -10.40
CA ASP A 241 11.98 -18.46 -9.79
C ASP A 241 12.81 -19.68 -10.26
N GLY A 242 14.03 -19.43 -10.70
CA GLY A 242 14.94 -20.44 -11.20
C GLY A 242 15.17 -21.55 -10.18
N ILE A 243 14.55 -22.71 -10.43
CA ILE A 243 14.72 -23.88 -9.57
C ILE A 243 16.06 -24.56 -9.85
N THR A 244 16.45 -24.54 -11.14
CA THR A 244 17.66 -25.22 -11.61
C THR A 244 18.20 -24.56 -12.89
N TYR A 245 19.16 -25.17 -13.53
CA TYR A 245 19.77 -24.70 -14.78
C TYR A 245 19.97 -25.88 -15.74
N LEU A 246 20.10 -25.57 -17.05
CA LEU A 246 20.49 -26.60 -18.04
C LEU A 246 21.93 -26.99 -17.82
N ALA A 247 22.18 -28.31 -17.72
CA ALA A 247 23.52 -28.85 -17.53
C ALA A 247 24.25 -29.15 -18.87
N GLU A 248 23.58 -28.93 -19.99
CA GLU A 248 24.09 -29.09 -21.35
C GLU A 248 23.41 -28.13 -22.34
N ASN A 249 24.05 -27.96 -23.51
CA ASN A 249 23.41 -27.19 -24.60
C ASN A 249 22.26 -28.03 -25.18
N LEU A 250 21.16 -27.37 -25.48
CA LEU A 250 19.95 -27.98 -25.97
C LEU A 250 19.67 -27.47 -27.39
N ASP A 251 19.48 -28.38 -28.35
CA ASP A 251 19.04 -28.00 -29.70
C ASP A 251 17.52 -27.89 -29.82
N ASP A 252 17.03 -27.48 -31.02
CA ASP A 252 15.61 -27.26 -31.27
C ASP A 252 14.79 -28.56 -31.45
N LYS A 253 15.39 -29.73 -31.41
CA LYS A 253 14.77 -31.04 -31.67
C LYS A 253 14.88 -32.02 -30.54
N GLU A 254 15.84 -31.80 -29.65
CA GLU A 254 16.13 -32.68 -28.54
C GLU A 254 14.98 -32.71 -27.51
N THR A 255 14.60 -33.93 -27.13
CA THR A 255 13.50 -34.16 -26.17
C THR A 255 13.99 -34.78 -24.86
N LEU A 256 15.27 -35.03 -24.74
CA LEU A 256 15.93 -35.44 -23.49
C LEU A 256 16.83 -34.30 -23.05
N ILE A 257 16.56 -33.70 -21.91
CA ILE A 257 17.35 -32.61 -21.35
C ILE A 257 17.92 -32.95 -20.00
N THR A 258 19.14 -32.51 -19.76
CA THR A 258 19.81 -32.70 -18.47
C THR A 258 19.80 -31.38 -17.71
N VAL A 259 19.35 -31.41 -16.45
CA VAL A 259 19.34 -30.25 -15.55
C VAL A 259 20.30 -30.44 -14.39
N GLY A 260 20.71 -29.37 -13.75
CA GLY A 260 21.63 -29.40 -12.61
C GLY A 260 21.05 -30.11 -11.39
N ASP A 261 19.77 -29.89 -11.10
CA ASP A 261 19.03 -30.56 -10.01
C ASP A 261 17.55 -30.66 -10.38
N ALA A 262 17.01 -31.86 -10.44
CA ALA A 262 15.60 -32.09 -10.74
C ALA A 262 14.73 -32.34 -9.50
N SER A 263 15.27 -32.22 -8.28
CA SER A 263 14.55 -32.54 -7.04
C SER A 263 13.29 -31.67 -6.80
N GLY A 264 13.26 -30.46 -7.35
CA GLY A 264 12.12 -29.54 -7.31
C GLY A 264 11.10 -29.74 -8.44
N LEU A 265 11.33 -30.66 -9.38
CA LEU A 265 10.51 -30.87 -10.56
C LEU A 265 9.67 -32.15 -10.43
N ALA A 266 8.53 -32.18 -11.08
CA ALA A 266 7.64 -33.33 -11.14
C ALA A 266 7.16 -33.61 -12.56
N VAL A 267 6.73 -34.85 -12.83
CA VAL A 267 6.07 -35.21 -14.11
C VAL A 267 4.82 -34.35 -14.28
N ASP A 268 4.56 -33.97 -15.52
CA ASP A 268 3.53 -33.02 -15.96
C ASP A 268 3.77 -31.55 -15.55
N ASN A 269 4.84 -31.22 -14.84
CA ASN A 269 5.24 -29.84 -14.66
C ASN A 269 5.59 -29.18 -16.00
N ARG A 270 5.39 -27.87 -16.06
CA ARG A 270 5.88 -27.03 -17.14
C ARG A 270 7.01 -26.20 -16.62
N ILE A 271 8.06 -26.11 -17.40
CA ILE A 271 9.24 -25.30 -17.14
C ILE A 271 9.41 -24.27 -18.23
N TYR A 272 9.98 -23.15 -17.89
CA TYR A 272 10.29 -22.06 -18.83
C TYR A 272 11.80 -21.90 -18.92
N VAL A 273 12.32 -21.91 -20.14
CA VAL A 273 13.73 -21.71 -20.42
C VAL A 273 13.84 -20.62 -21.48
N ASP A 274 14.46 -19.50 -21.13
CA ASP A 274 14.56 -18.28 -21.96
C ASP A 274 13.20 -17.82 -22.50
N THR A 275 12.77 -18.33 -23.66
CA THR A 275 11.51 -17.97 -24.33
C THR A 275 10.62 -19.16 -24.63
N GLU A 276 10.99 -20.35 -24.19
CA GLU A 276 10.28 -21.59 -24.50
C GLU A 276 9.62 -22.20 -23.28
N THR A 277 8.37 -22.64 -23.44
CA THR A 277 7.67 -23.47 -22.46
C THR A 277 7.86 -24.94 -22.82
N ILE A 278 8.33 -25.74 -21.88
CA ILE A 278 8.67 -27.14 -22.03
C ILE A 278 7.88 -27.93 -21.01
N LYS A 279 7.23 -29.04 -21.42
CA LYS A 279 6.46 -29.89 -20.51
C LYS A 279 7.23 -31.16 -20.20
N ILE A 280 7.38 -31.48 -18.90
CA ILE A 280 8.07 -32.69 -18.42
C ILE A 280 7.14 -33.89 -18.54
N LYS A 281 7.60 -34.96 -19.20
CA LYS A 281 6.91 -36.24 -19.35
C LYS A 281 7.39 -37.32 -18.43
N GLU A 282 8.69 -37.37 -18.23
CA GLU A 282 9.35 -38.41 -17.40
C GLU A 282 10.60 -37.80 -16.77
N ILE A 283 10.95 -38.25 -15.59
CA ILE A 283 12.15 -37.81 -14.86
C ILE A 283 12.95 -39.05 -14.46
N ASP A 284 14.22 -39.10 -14.91
CA ASP A 284 15.18 -40.11 -14.50
C ASP A 284 16.46 -39.46 -13.95
N GLY A 285 16.51 -39.35 -12.63
CA GLY A 285 17.56 -38.57 -11.96
C GLY A 285 17.48 -37.10 -12.37
N ASN A 286 18.53 -36.58 -12.98
CA ASN A 286 18.59 -35.21 -13.50
C ASN A 286 18.26 -35.13 -14.99
N ASN A 287 17.86 -36.23 -15.63
CA ASN A 287 17.45 -36.27 -17.02
C ASN A 287 15.94 -36.18 -17.11
N LEU A 288 15.46 -35.26 -17.95
CA LEU A 288 14.05 -35.03 -18.18
C LEU A 288 13.69 -35.40 -19.62
N VAL A 289 12.70 -36.27 -19.78
CA VAL A 289 12.04 -36.47 -21.08
C VAL A 289 10.92 -35.42 -21.22
N VAL A 290 10.95 -34.64 -22.28
CA VAL A 290 10.09 -33.47 -22.38
C VAL A 290 9.33 -33.34 -23.70
N LEU A 291 8.27 -32.56 -23.70
CA LEU A 291 7.65 -31.99 -24.89
C LEU A 291 8.08 -30.53 -25.03
N ARG A 292 8.58 -30.23 -26.20
CA ARG A 292 9.10 -28.90 -26.55
C ARG A 292 8.01 -28.02 -27.16
N GLY A 293 8.16 -26.68 -27.02
CA GLY A 293 7.28 -25.70 -27.69
C GLY A 293 5.84 -25.75 -27.24
N GLU A 294 5.58 -26.01 -25.97
CA GLU A 294 4.22 -26.01 -25.40
C GLU A 294 3.68 -24.58 -25.21
N ASP A 295 2.39 -24.46 -24.95
CA ASP A 295 1.67 -23.21 -24.69
C ASP A 295 1.83 -22.13 -25.76
N GLY A 296 2.03 -22.55 -27.03
CA GLY A 296 2.15 -21.64 -28.18
C GLY A 296 3.53 -21.03 -28.36
N THR A 297 4.54 -21.51 -27.61
CA THR A 297 5.95 -21.21 -27.87
C THR A 297 6.52 -22.13 -28.96
N SER A 298 7.71 -21.84 -29.45
CA SER A 298 8.42 -22.70 -30.44
C SER A 298 9.67 -23.25 -29.79
N ALA A 299 10.01 -24.49 -30.12
CA ALA A 299 11.28 -25.08 -29.69
C ALA A 299 12.46 -24.25 -30.20
N ALA A 300 13.40 -23.94 -29.34
CA ALA A 300 14.54 -23.10 -29.62
C ALA A 300 15.84 -23.72 -29.09
N GLU A 301 16.98 -23.23 -29.55
CA GLU A 301 18.28 -23.59 -29.00
C GLU A 301 18.52 -22.85 -27.67
N HIS A 302 19.01 -23.59 -26.66
CA HIS A 302 19.37 -23.02 -25.36
C HIS A 302 20.80 -23.41 -25.00
N VAL A 303 21.49 -22.53 -24.30
CA VAL A 303 22.87 -22.77 -23.89
C VAL A 303 22.95 -23.41 -22.50
N GLU A 304 24.01 -24.18 -22.27
CA GLU A 304 24.34 -24.66 -20.93
C GLU A 304 24.39 -23.51 -19.92
N GLY A 305 23.77 -23.71 -18.77
CA GLY A 305 23.68 -22.68 -17.72
C GLY A 305 22.43 -21.79 -17.83
N SER A 306 21.59 -21.91 -18.90
CA SER A 306 20.31 -21.21 -18.94
C SER A 306 19.45 -21.61 -17.74
N THR A 307 18.79 -20.62 -17.13
CA THR A 307 17.92 -20.82 -15.98
C THR A 307 16.67 -21.60 -16.39
N VAL A 308 16.30 -22.57 -15.56
CA VAL A 308 15.07 -23.35 -15.70
C VAL A 308 14.10 -22.90 -14.60
N ASP A 309 13.05 -22.22 -14.99
CA ASP A 309 12.01 -21.72 -14.09
C ASP A 309 10.82 -22.68 -14.08
N LEU A 310 10.24 -22.97 -12.92
CA LEU A 310 9.04 -23.77 -12.80
C LEU A 310 7.81 -22.88 -13.03
N ILE A 311 6.97 -23.27 -13.99
CA ILE A 311 5.67 -22.67 -14.17
C ILE A 311 4.68 -23.33 -13.22
N ASP A 312 4.34 -22.66 -12.15
CA ASP A 312 3.39 -23.15 -11.16
C ASP A 312 1.94 -22.71 -11.44
N THR A 313 1.01 -23.10 -10.57
CA THR A 313 -0.40 -22.70 -10.68
C THR A 313 -0.62 -21.21 -10.46
N ALA A 314 0.29 -20.53 -9.78
CA ALA A 314 0.25 -19.10 -9.58
C ALA A 314 0.57 -18.35 -10.90
N ASP A 315 1.48 -18.91 -11.71
CA ASP A 315 1.86 -18.31 -13.00
C ASP A 315 0.82 -18.51 -14.09
N ASN A 316 0.14 -19.64 -14.08
CA ASN A 316 -0.73 -20.04 -15.19
C ASN A 316 -2.16 -19.51 -15.15
N ALA A 317 -2.65 -19.07 -14.02
CA ALA A 317 -4.09 -18.93 -13.87
C ALA A 317 -4.57 -17.53 -13.51
N LEU A 318 -3.69 -16.63 -13.14
CA LEU A 318 -4.13 -15.53 -12.31
C LEU A 318 -3.68 -14.21 -12.89
N ILE A 319 -4.66 -13.50 -13.48
CA ILE A 319 -4.53 -12.09 -13.73
C ILE A 319 -4.47 -11.40 -12.38
N GLU A 320 -3.34 -10.80 -12.09
CA GLU A 320 -3.13 -9.97 -10.92
C GLU A 320 -3.33 -8.50 -11.26
N ILE A 321 -3.71 -7.69 -10.27
CA ILE A 321 -3.81 -6.25 -10.47
C ILE A 321 -2.39 -5.70 -10.65
N GLY A 322 -2.15 -5.09 -11.81
CA GLY A 322 -0.84 -4.54 -12.18
C GLY A 322 -0.05 -5.42 -13.15
N ASP A 323 -0.57 -6.60 -13.51
CA ASP A 323 0.00 -7.39 -14.59
C ASP A 323 -0.19 -6.66 -15.93
N ASP A 324 0.89 -6.61 -16.72
CA ASP A 324 0.81 -6.28 -18.14
C ASP A 324 0.42 -7.56 -18.88
N PHE A 325 -0.84 -7.64 -19.27
CA PHE A 325 -1.39 -8.86 -19.87
C PHE A 325 -1.82 -8.66 -21.31
N GLY A 326 -1.47 -9.64 -22.13
CA GLY A 326 -2.04 -9.81 -23.48
C GLY A 326 -3.34 -10.63 -23.44
N PHE A 327 -3.92 -10.85 -24.60
CA PHE A 327 -5.12 -11.66 -24.75
C PHE A 327 -4.83 -12.80 -25.74
N ASN A 328 -5.24 -14.02 -25.37
CA ASN A 328 -5.33 -15.13 -26.30
C ASN A 328 -6.73 -15.13 -26.89
N GLU A 329 -6.82 -15.06 -28.21
CA GLU A 329 -8.06 -15.04 -28.94
C GLU A 329 -8.20 -16.34 -29.74
N THR A 330 -9.35 -16.96 -29.65
CA THR A 330 -9.69 -18.15 -30.43
C THR A 330 -11.02 -17.93 -31.13
N THR A 331 -11.05 -18.15 -32.45
CA THR A 331 -12.29 -18.13 -33.26
C THR A 331 -12.57 -19.53 -33.77
N SER A 332 -13.71 -20.07 -33.40
CA SER A 332 -14.16 -21.40 -33.87
C SER A 332 -15.43 -21.28 -34.66
N PHE A 333 -15.47 -21.97 -35.80
CA PHE A 333 -16.62 -21.99 -36.72
C PHE A 333 -17.31 -23.34 -36.63
N PHE A 334 -18.64 -23.33 -36.47
CA PHE A 334 -19.48 -24.53 -36.44
C PHE A 334 -20.48 -24.45 -37.61
N GLN A 335 -20.54 -25.52 -38.38
CA GLN A 335 -21.57 -25.72 -39.42
C GLN A 335 -22.43 -26.89 -38.97
N ASP A 336 -23.74 -26.69 -38.95
CA ASP A 336 -24.73 -27.68 -38.55
C ASP A 336 -24.63 -28.11 -37.06
N PHE A 337 -25.29 -27.38 -36.22
CA PHE A 337 -25.23 -27.54 -34.77
C PHE A 337 -25.67 -28.91 -34.24
N ARG A 338 -26.35 -29.71 -35.05
CA ARG A 338 -26.83 -31.07 -34.69
C ARG A 338 -25.74 -32.11 -34.77
N GLU A 339 -24.69 -31.84 -35.53
CA GLU A 339 -23.55 -32.76 -35.74
C GLU A 339 -22.27 -32.27 -35.03
N TYR A 340 -22.39 -31.34 -34.06
CA TYR A 340 -21.24 -30.84 -33.34
C TYR A 340 -20.50 -31.96 -32.61
N SER A 341 -19.27 -32.21 -33.03
CA SER A 341 -18.31 -33.04 -32.32
C SER A 341 -17.10 -32.16 -31.96
N PRO A 342 -16.59 -32.24 -30.75
CA PRO A 342 -15.39 -31.50 -30.32
C PRO A 342 -14.17 -31.75 -31.23
N SER A 343 -14.15 -32.92 -31.94
CA SER A 343 -13.11 -33.29 -32.88
C SER A 343 -13.20 -32.59 -34.24
N GLN A 344 -14.27 -31.85 -34.53
CA GLN A 344 -14.45 -31.11 -35.76
C GLN A 344 -14.19 -29.62 -35.65
N ASN A 345 -13.65 -29.19 -34.52
CA ASN A 345 -13.23 -27.83 -34.32
C ASN A 345 -12.10 -27.52 -35.32
N LYS A 346 -12.39 -26.69 -36.33
CA LYS A 346 -11.34 -26.12 -37.18
C LYS A 346 -10.96 -24.77 -36.57
N ASP A 347 -9.86 -24.76 -35.87
CA ASP A 347 -9.20 -23.51 -35.50
C ASP A 347 -8.68 -22.87 -36.81
N VAL A 348 -9.05 -21.60 -37.03
CA VAL A 348 -8.55 -20.78 -38.13
C VAL A 348 -7.65 -19.72 -37.52
#